data_e33c5a4ebd4b075ac52cddd6292ec0d8
#
_entry.id   e33c5a4ebd4b075ac52cddd6292ec0d8
#
_cell.length_a   1.000
_cell.length_b   1.000
_cell.length_c   1.000
_cell.angle_alpha   90.00
_cell.angle_beta   90.00
_cell.angle_gamma   90.00
#
_symmetry.space_group_name_H-M   'P 1'
#
loop_
_entity.id
_entity.type
_entity.pdbx_description
1 polymer ?
#
loop_
_entity_poly.entity_id
_entity_poly.type
_entity_poly.pdbx_seq_one_letter_code
_entity_poly.pdbx_strand_id
1 'polypeptide(L)'
;MESAAAVAFRPSAPQIVQPHLIMARCRQLLIERLPDVYAGMLAAGVAEAPLRTQMPDTLADTASRPGDEDLMPVMTRRSTVDWVLGRAAVAEPRVEVRYGVKVVGLLTAAGPHSAAGPRPATGMVRVPHVTGLRTDRGDLSADLVVDATGRRSPVDDWLAQIGARPTATWFAECGIAYYSRHYRIRQAAELPGLPVTRTVIALDEFLAGKWGADNGAVQLVVAPLAADRRFRTARDPAIFTAVLRTVPAYAGWLDVMDPITDVFPMGGLHNTLRRLVADGSPVATGLLAIGDSVCTTNPTLGRGLALALTGAADLADTLAEYGDDPAAHALAMDRLVAAHVAPFYQDQAAIDAARLAMMRHTIFGEPAPPPPAVADRVSYPQLRVAGCYDPVAFRAFWTINGMVRPPNEVYTDPQVVACTRDALSQHGSGPPVAQPTRAQLLAALAA
;
A
#
# COMPACT_ATOMS: atom_id res chain seq x y z
N MET A 1 -22.32 -10.75 10.97
CA MET A 1 -21.33 -10.43 9.94
C MET A 1 -20.12 -9.67 10.51
N GLU A 2 -20.32 -8.62 11.28
CA GLU A 2 -19.22 -7.84 11.87
C GLU A 2 -18.28 -8.67 12.77
N SER A 3 -18.82 -9.55 13.61
CA SER A 3 -18.01 -10.42 14.48
C SER A 3 -17.08 -11.36 13.72
N ALA A 4 -17.53 -11.90 12.57
CA ALA A 4 -16.71 -12.77 11.73
C ALA A 4 -15.57 -11.99 11.04
N ALA A 5 -15.85 -10.76 10.55
CA ALA A 5 -14.83 -9.91 9.97
C ALA A 5 -13.81 -9.42 11.01
N ALA A 6 -14.26 -9.09 12.23
CA ALA A 6 -13.38 -8.62 13.29
C ALA A 6 -12.37 -9.68 13.77
N VAL A 7 -12.72 -10.96 13.69
CA VAL A 7 -11.86 -12.08 14.11
C VAL A 7 -11.13 -12.77 12.94
N ALA A 8 -11.25 -12.27 11.73
CA ALA A 8 -10.60 -12.82 10.53
C ALA A 8 -9.09 -12.56 10.52
N PHE A 9 -8.39 -12.95 11.59
CA PHE A 9 -6.94 -12.82 11.69
C PHE A 9 -6.23 -13.88 10.85
N ARG A 10 -5.21 -13.47 10.10
CA ARG A 10 -4.34 -14.34 9.30
C ARG A 10 -2.88 -14.18 9.74
N PRO A 11 -2.24 -15.18 10.33
CA PRO A 11 -0.82 -15.10 10.72
C PRO A 11 0.12 -14.84 9.54
N SER A 12 -0.24 -15.30 8.34
CA SER A 12 0.51 -15.04 7.10
C SER A 12 0.38 -13.59 6.57
N ALA A 13 -0.61 -12.84 7.06
CA ALA A 13 -0.86 -11.45 6.67
C ALA A 13 -1.07 -10.58 7.92
N PRO A 14 -0.04 -10.41 8.79
CA PRO A 14 -0.17 -9.74 10.08
C PRO A 14 -0.62 -8.27 9.96
N GLN A 15 -0.44 -7.65 8.79
CA GLN A 15 -0.94 -6.30 8.51
C GLN A 15 -2.47 -6.19 8.48
N ILE A 16 -3.22 -7.28 8.57
CA ILE A 16 -4.70 -7.30 8.57
C ILE A 16 -5.30 -6.44 9.70
N VAL A 17 -4.58 -6.29 10.80
CA VAL A 17 -4.98 -5.48 11.97
C VAL A 17 -4.54 -4.02 11.88
N GLN A 18 -3.82 -3.64 10.82
CA GLN A 18 -3.38 -2.26 10.62
C GLN A 18 -4.45 -1.43 9.92
N PRO A 19 -4.42 -0.10 9.99
CA PRO A 19 -5.33 0.77 9.26
C PRO A 19 -5.27 0.53 7.75
N HIS A 20 -6.43 0.43 7.14
CA HIS A 20 -6.59 0.30 5.70
C HIS A 20 -7.74 1.15 5.19
N LEU A 21 -7.60 1.54 3.93
CA LEU A 21 -8.71 2.00 3.09
C LEU A 21 -8.47 1.48 1.67
N ILE A 22 -9.52 1.37 0.89
CA ILE A 22 -9.42 0.98 -0.52
C ILE A 22 -9.24 2.25 -1.34
N MET A 23 -8.13 2.30 -2.11
CA MET A 23 -7.88 3.42 -3.01
C MET A 23 -8.74 3.33 -4.26
N ALA A 24 -8.93 4.46 -4.95
CA ALA A 24 -9.84 4.60 -6.08
C ALA A 24 -9.60 3.55 -7.18
N ARG A 25 -8.36 3.30 -7.59
CA ARG A 25 -8.04 2.26 -8.59
C ARG A 25 -8.47 0.86 -8.16
N CYS A 26 -8.28 0.53 -6.89
CA CYS A 26 -8.73 -0.76 -6.35
C CYS A 26 -10.27 -0.86 -6.39
N ARG A 27 -10.98 0.22 -6.03
CA ARG A 27 -12.45 0.29 -6.15
C ARG A 27 -12.92 0.07 -7.59
N GLN A 28 -12.31 0.78 -8.55
CA GLN A 28 -12.62 0.63 -9.97
C GLN A 28 -12.50 -0.84 -10.43
N LEU A 29 -11.36 -1.47 -10.10
CA LEU A 29 -11.11 -2.87 -10.45
C LEU A 29 -12.09 -3.84 -9.78
N LEU A 30 -12.48 -3.59 -8.52
CA LEU A 30 -13.50 -4.39 -7.84
C LEU A 30 -14.86 -4.28 -8.53
N ILE A 31 -15.27 -3.10 -8.93
CA ILE A 31 -16.53 -2.88 -9.65
C ILE A 31 -16.49 -3.53 -11.04
N GLU A 32 -15.39 -3.37 -11.75
CA GLU A 32 -15.23 -3.86 -13.13
C GLU A 32 -15.10 -5.39 -13.19
N ARG A 33 -14.28 -5.98 -12.31
CA ARG A 33 -13.86 -7.38 -12.41
C ARG A 33 -14.53 -8.32 -11.41
N LEU A 34 -15.01 -7.80 -10.28
CA LEU A 34 -15.56 -8.55 -9.16
C LEU A 34 -16.78 -7.82 -8.55
N PRO A 35 -17.80 -7.48 -9.35
CA PRO A 35 -18.93 -6.67 -8.91
C PRO A 35 -19.75 -7.30 -7.77
N ASP A 36 -19.85 -8.61 -7.73
CA ASP A 36 -20.49 -9.39 -6.66
C ASP A 36 -19.71 -9.32 -5.34
N VAL A 37 -18.37 -9.35 -5.40
CA VAL A 37 -17.50 -9.16 -4.24
C VAL A 37 -17.64 -7.73 -3.71
N TYR A 38 -17.68 -6.74 -4.61
CA TYR A 38 -17.86 -5.35 -4.21
C TYR A 38 -19.22 -5.12 -3.54
N ALA A 39 -20.29 -5.67 -4.11
CA ALA A 39 -21.61 -5.64 -3.49
C ALA A 39 -21.62 -6.34 -2.11
N GLY A 40 -20.90 -7.46 -1.98
CA GLY A 40 -20.71 -8.15 -0.71
C GLY A 40 -19.96 -7.31 0.33
N MET A 41 -18.99 -6.50 -0.08
CA MET A 41 -18.30 -5.54 0.80
C MET A 41 -19.24 -4.46 1.31
N LEU A 42 -20.04 -3.86 0.42
CA LEU A 42 -21.05 -2.86 0.81
C LEU A 42 -22.08 -3.47 1.78
N ALA A 43 -22.56 -4.68 1.52
CA ALA A 43 -23.45 -5.40 2.42
C ALA A 43 -22.81 -5.76 3.78
N ALA A 44 -21.50 -5.85 3.86
CA ALA A 44 -20.73 -6.03 5.09
C ALA A 44 -20.51 -4.72 5.87
N GLY A 45 -21.04 -3.59 5.39
CA GLY A 45 -20.95 -2.29 6.05
C GLY A 45 -19.77 -1.41 5.63
N VAL A 46 -19.10 -1.79 4.55
CA VAL A 46 -18.07 -0.95 3.92
C VAL A 46 -18.73 0.31 3.34
N ALA A 47 -18.12 1.47 3.51
CA ALA A 47 -18.68 2.75 3.11
C ALA A 47 -17.84 3.44 2.03
N GLU A 48 -18.49 3.87 0.96
CA GLU A 48 -17.88 4.76 -0.02
C GLU A 48 -17.73 6.16 0.58
N ALA A 49 -16.60 6.81 0.28
CA ALA A 49 -16.34 8.17 0.71
C ALA A 49 -16.29 9.12 -0.50
N PRO A 50 -17.42 9.76 -0.85
CA PRO A 50 -17.47 10.70 -1.97
C PRO A 50 -16.35 11.75 -1.84
N LEU A 51 -15.70 12.10 -2.95
CA LEU A 51 -14.56 12.99 -2.95
C LEU A 51 -14.85 14.33 -2.25
N ARG A 52 -16.07 14.82 -2.39
CA ARG A 52 -16.54 16.03 -1.70
C ARG A 52 -16.39 15.96 -0.17
N THR A 53 -16.57 14.78 0.43
CA THR A 53 -16.41 14.60 1.89
C THR A 53 -14.94 14.62 2.32
N GLN A 54 -14.02 14.52 1.38
CA GLN A 54 -12.57 14.61 1.59
C GLN A 54 -12.04 16.03 1.39
N MET A 55 -12.85 16.93 0.84
CA MET A 55 -12.47 18.32 0.61
C MET A 55 -12.31 19.06 1.93
N PRO A 56 -11.19 19.79 2.14
CA PRO A 56 -11.01 20.63 3.32
C PRO A 56 -11.91 21.88 3.27
N ASP A 57 -12.26 22.41 4.44
CA ASP A 57 -13.08 23.61 4.55
C ASP A 57 -12.37 24.88 4.07
N THR A 58 -11.07 24.79 3.84
CA THR A 58 -10.22 25.85 3.26
C THR A 58 -10.34 25.96 1.75
N LEU A 59 -10.96 24.99 1.07
CA LEU A 59 -11.21 25.08 -0.37
C LEU A 59 -12.37 26.04 -0.65
N ALA A 60 -12.11 27.09 -1.44
CA ALA A 60 -13.12 28.05 -1.84
C ALA A 60 -14.17 27.44 -2.81
N ASP A 61 -13.76 26.48 -3.64
CA ASP A 61 -14.62 25.78 -4.60
C ASP A 61 -14.66 24.29 -4.28
N THR A 62 -15.79 23.83 -3.75
CA THR A 62 -16.09 22.43 -3.45
C THR A 62 -17.13 21.81 -4.40
N ALA A 63 -17.43 22.48 -5.53
CA ALA A 63 -18.35 21.96 -6.53
C ALA A 63 -17.83 20.65 -7.11
N SER A 64 -18.74 19.68 -7.30
CA SER A 64 -18.41 18.42 -7.97
C SER A 64 -18.05 18.65 -9.42
N ARG A 65 -17.06 17.93 -9.92
CA ARG A 65 -16.61 17.98 -11.33
C ARG A 65 -16.66 16.57 -11.93
N PRO A 66 -16.81 16.45 -13.24
CA PRO A 66 -16.70 15.16 -13.93
C PRO A 66 -15.38 14.47 -13.57
N GLY A 67 -15.43 13.18 -13.25
CA GLY A 67 -14.28 12.38 -12.82
C GLY A 67 -14.05 12.35 -11.29
N ASP A 68 -14.78 13.14 -10.49
CA ASP A 68 -14.66 13.06 -9.03
C ASP A 68 -15.12 11.69 -8.48
N GLU A 69 -16.05 11.03 -9.15
CA GLU A 69 -16.51 9.68 -8.86
C GLU A 69 -15.40 8.62 -9.03
N ASP A 70 -14.45 8.88 -9.92
CA ASP A 70 -13.30 8.00 -10.16
C ASP A 70 -12.20 8.13 -9.10
N LEU A 71 -12.23 9.18 -8.30
CA LEU A 71 -11.24 9.45 -7.25
C LEU A 71 -11.69 9.00 -5.85
N MET A 72 -12.86 8.39 -5.74
CA MET A 72 -13.50 8.05 -4.47
C MET A 72 -12.80 6.87 -3.78
N PRO A 73 -12.26 7.05 -2.55
CA PRO A 73 -11.80 5.96 -1.73
C PRO A 73 -12.96 5.25 -1.02
N VAL A 74 -12.68 4.06 -0.49
CA VAL A 74 -13.65 3.26 0.26
C VAL A 74 -13.12 2.98 1.66
N MET A 75 -13.93 3.29 2.66
CA MET A 75 -13.58 3.18 4.08
C MET A 75 -13.91 1.78 4.60
N THR A 76 -12.88 1.05 5.04
CA THR A 76 -13.03 -0.33 5.48
C THR A 76 -11.89 -0.74 6.40
N ARG A 77 -12.09 -1.81 7.19
CA ARG A 77 -11.00 -2.58 7.79
C ARG A 77 -10.52 -3.64 6.81
N ARG A 78 -9.25 -3.95 6.84
CA ARG A 78 -8.67 -5.01 6.02
C ARG A 78 -9.31 -6.38 6.31
N SER A 79 -9.65 -6.66 7.56
CA SER A 79 -10.31 -7.91 7.95
C SER A 79 -11.65 -8.13 7.23
N THR A 80 -12.44 -7.07 7.02
CA THR A 80 -13.69 -7.14 6.26
C THR A 80 -13.46 -7.46 4.80
N VAL A 81 -12.47 -6.81 4.16
CA VAL A 81 -12.08 -7.09 2.77
C VAL A 81 -11.62 -8.54 2.61
N ASP A 82 -10.70 -9.00 3.45
CA ASP A 82 -10.15 -10.36 3.39
C ASP A 82 -11.22 -11.43 3.66
N TRP A 83 -12.19 -11.13 4.53
CA TRP A 83 -13.30 -12.03 4.82
C TRP A 83 -14.24 -12.16 3.61
N VAL A 84 -14.62 -11.06 2.95
CA VAL A 84 -15.50 -11.11 1.77
C VAL A 84 -14.81 -11.81 0.61
N LEU A 85 -13.55 -11.43 0.30
CA LEU A 85 -12.76 -12.06 -0.76
C LEU A 85 -12.55 -13.56 -0.50
N GLY A 86 -12.23 -13.93 0.74
CA GLY A 86 -12.02 -15.33 1.12
C GLY A 86 -13.29 -16.16 0.94
N ARG A 87 -14.46 -15.61 1.27
CA ARG A 87 -15.75 -16.30 1.03
C ARG A 87 -16.05 -16.47 -0.45
N ALA A 88 -15.81 -15.43 -1.25
CA ALA A 88 -16.00 -15.50 -2.69
C ALA A 88 -15.08 -16.57 -3.32
N ALA A 89 -13.80 -16.60 -2.92
CA ALA A 89 -12.85 -17.61 -3.39
C ALA A 89 -13.27 -19.05 -3.04
N VAL A 90 -13.76 -19.28 -1.82
CA VAL A 90 -14.23 -20.62 -1.39
C VAL A 90 -15.54 -21.01 -2.10
N ALA A 91 -16.36 -20.03 -2.46
CA ALA A 91 -17.63 -20.27 -3.16
C ALA A 91 -17.46 -20.51 -4.67
N GLU A 92 -16.30 -20.17 -5.27
CA GLU A 92 -16.04 -20.40 -6.70
C GLU A 92 -15.78 -21.91 -6.97
N PRO A 93 -16.63 -22.59 -7.75
CA PRO A 93 -16.53 -24.05 -7.92
C PRO A 93 -15.22 -24.54 -8.57
N ARG A 94 -14.52 -23.66 -9.29
CA ARG A 94 -13.25 -23.97 -9.95
C ARG A 94 -12.02 -23.66 -9.09
N VAL A 95 -12.22 -23.21 -7.85
CA VAL A 95 -11.15 -22.89 -6.91
C VAL A 95 -11.13 -23.91 -5.77
N GLU A 96 -10.00 -24.61 -5.63
CA GLU A 96 -9.73 -25.46 -4.47
C GLU A 96 -8.81 -24.73 -3.49
N VAL A 97 -9.27 -24.51 -2.26
CA VAL A 97 -8.47 -23.88 -1.21
C VAL A 97 -7.92 -24.96 -0.27
N ARG A 98 -6.60 -25.13 -0.25
CA ARG A 98 -5.90 -26.12 0.59
C ARG A 98 -5.23 -25.44 1.77
N TYR A 99 -5.86 -25.47 2.93
CA TYR A 99 -5.31 -24.91 4.16
C TYR A 99 -4.23 -25.79 4.80
N GLY A 100 -3.25 -25.16 5.47
CA GLY A 100 -2.20 -25.85 6.22
C GLY A 100 -1.25 -26.66 5.32
N VAL A 101 -1.11 -26.29 4.04
CA VAL A 101 -0.12 -26.83 3.11
C VAL A 101 1.01 -25.82 2.96
N LYS A 102 2.23 -26.23 3.22
CA LYS A 102 3.41 -25.39 3.09
C LYS A 102 4.13 -25.68 1.79
N VAL A 103 4.29 -24.69 0.94
CA VAL A 103 5.16 -24.78 -0.25
C VAL A 103 6.62 -24.69 0.20
N VAL A 104 7.45 -25.61 -0.28
CA VAL A 104 8.88 -25.71 0.08
C VAL A 104 9.81 -25.61 -1.13
N GLY A 105 9.29 -25.54 -2.35
CA GLY A 105 10.09 -25.37 -3.57
C GLY A 105 9.26 -25.49 -4.84
N LEU A 106 9.94 -25.42 -5.97
CA LEU A 106 9.37 -25.52 -7.30
C LEU A 106 9.71 -26.87 -7.93
N LEU A 107 8.80 -27.40 -8.77
CA LEU A 107 9.05 -28.50 -9.67
C LEU A 107 9.43 -27.95 -11.05
N THR A 108 10.32 -28.64 -11.73
CA THR A 108 10.70 -28.30 -13.11
C THR A 108 10.55 -29.50 -14.00
N ALA A 109 10.25 -29.26 -15.28
CA ALA A 109 10.31 -30.34 -16.27
C ALA A 109 11.70 -30.98 -16.21
N ALA A 110 11.75 -32.30 -16.05
CA ALA A 110 12.97 -33.09 -16.25
C ALA A 110 13.33 -33.01 -17.74
N GLY A 111 14.04 -31.93 -18.12
CA GLY A 111 14.62 -31.84 -19.44
C GLY A 111 15.75 -32.87 -19.55
N PRO A 112 16.22 -33.26 -20.75
CA PRO A 112 17.28 -34.23 -20.97
C PRO A 112 18.64 -33.91 -20.33
N HIS A 113 18.70 -32.94 -19.45
CA HIS A 113 19.86 -32.52 -18.64
C HIS A 113 19.49 -32.39 -17.16
N SER A 114 18.98 -33.46 -16.55
CA SER A 114 19.24 -33.75 -15.15
C SER A 114 20.76 -33.63 -14.89
N ALA A 115 21.18 -33.10 -13.74
CA ALA A 115 22.51 -32.63 -13.32
C ALA A 115 23.80 -33.41 -13.73
N ALA A 116 23.81 -34.21 -14.78
CA ALA A 116 24.90 -35.07 -15.23
C ALA A 116 25.23 -34.97 -16.74
N GLY A 117 24.70 -34.00 -17.49
CA GLY A 117 25.04 -33.81 -18.90
C GLY A 117 26.12 -32.74 -19.13
N PRO A 118 26.92 -32.82 -20.21
CA PRO A 118 27.97 -31.87 -20.49
C PRO A 118 27.41 -30.45 -20.66
N ARG A 119 28.04 -29.47 -20.03
CA ARG A 119 27.73 -28.04 -20.19
C ARG A 119 27.71 -27.67 -21.68
N PRO A 120 26.66 -26.99 -22.19
CA PRO A 120 26.69 -26.50 -23.56
C PRO A 120 27.90 -25.55 -23.74
N ALA A 121 28.65 -25.76 -24.82
CA ALA A 121 29.89 -25.05 -25.14
C ALA A 121 29.68 -23.56 -25.55
N THR A 122 28.46 -23.04 -25.54
CA THR A 122 28.11 -21.67 -25.86
C THR A 122 27.26 -21.11 -24.71
N GLY A 123 27.66 -19.99 -24.12
CA GLY A 123 27.15 -19.34 -22.92
C GLY A 123 25.64 -18.99 -22.86
N MET A 124 24.78 -19.80 -23.45
CA MET A 124 23.32 -19.66 -23.32
C MET A 124 22.88 -20.15 -21.93
N VAL A 125 22.50 -19.22 -21.09
CA VAL A 125 21.85 -19.53 -19.79
C VAL A 125 20.49 -20.18 -20.08
N ARG A 126 20.33 -21.43 -19.69
CA ARG A 126 19.05 -22.15 -19.83
C ARG A 126 18.03 -21.54 -18.87
N VAL A 127 16.86 -21.13 -19.40
CA VAL A 127 15.73 -20.69 -18.59
C VAL A 127 14.95 -21.93 -18.11
N PRO A 128 14.87 -22.23 -16.80
CA PRO A 128 14.11 -23.38 -16.31
C PRO A 128 12.61 -23.14 -16.51
N HIS A 129 11.88 -24.24 -16.79
CA HIS A 129 10.43 -24.24 -16.87
C HIS A 129 9.83 -24.87 -15.63
N VAL A 130 9.02 -24.11 -14.90
CA VAL A 130 8.31 -24.56 -13.69
C VAL A 130 7.06 -25.32 -14.10
N THR A 131 6.86 -26.52 -13.53
CA THR A 131 5.77 -27.44 -13.82
C THR A 131 4.95 -27.80 -12.58
N GLY A 132 5.14 -27.08 -11.48
CA GLY A 132 4.40 -27.29 -10.25
C GLY A 132 5.13 -26.87 -9.00
N LEU A 133 4.62 -27.33 -7.88
CA LEU A 133 5.07 -27.00 -6.53
C LEU A 133 5.48 -28.25 -5.76
N ARG A 134 6.56 -28.15 -4.99
CA ARG A 134 6.89 -29.08 -3.93
C ARG A 134 6.27 -28.59 -2.62
N THR A 135 5.54 -29.45 -1.95
CA THR A 135 4.92 -29.10 -0.66
C THR A 135 5.33 -30.09 0.44
N ASP A 136 5.06 -29.73 1.69
CA ASP A 136 5.26 -30.61 2.85
C ASP A 136 4.31 -31.81 2.87
N ARG A 137 3.35 -31.87 1.93
CA ARG A 137 2.37 -32.96 1.76
C ARG A 137 2.47 -33.70 0.42
N GLY A 138 3.55 -33.46 -0.33
CA GLY A 138 3.80 -34.04 -1.64
C GLY A 138 3.81 -33.02 -2.77
N ASP A 139 4.11 -33.49 -3.96
CA ASP A 139 4.25 -32.66 -5.15
C ASP A 139 2.89 -32.35 -5.79
N LEU A 140 2.74 -31.16 -6.33
CA LEU A 140 1.56 -30.70 -7.06
C LEU A 140 2.00 -30.25 -8.46
N SER A 141 1.55 -30.93 -9.50
CA SER A 141 1.77 -30.49 -10.89
C SER A 141 0.84 -29.36 -11.26
N ALA A 142 1.32 -28.42 -12.05
CA ALA A 142 0.56 -27.28 -12.58
C ALA A 142 1.17 -26.79 -13.89
N ASP A 143 0.34 -26.28 -14.78
CA ASP A 143 0.76 -25.64 -16.03
C ASP A 143 1.32 -24.23 -15.78
N LEU A 144 0.86 -23.59 -14.70
CA LEU A 144 1.33 -22.29 -14.24
C LEU A 144 1.34 -22.24 -12.71
N VAL A 145 2.39 -21.68 -12.15
CA VAL A 145 2.52 -21.33 -10.74
C VAL A 145 2.46 -19.81 -10.59
N VAL A 146 1.64 -19.31 -9.68
CA VAL A 146 1.57 -17.89 -9.35
C VAL A 146 2.00 -17.67 -7.91
N ASP A 147 3.09 -16.94 -7.71
CA ASP A 147 3.54 -16.52 -6.38
C ASP A 147 2.74 -15.30 -5.91
N ALA A 148 1.87 -15.51 -4.95
CA ALA A 148 1.14 -14.48 -4.21
C ALA A 148 1.46 -14.54 -2.69
N THR A 149 2.62 -15.08 -2.32
CA THR A 149 3.01 -15.31 -0.92
C THR A 149 3.40 -14.04 -0.16
N GLY A 150 3.46 -12.90 -0.87
CA GLY A 150 3.62 -11.59 -0.29
C GLY A 150 5.08 -11.19 -0.05
N ARG A 151 5.31 -10.17 0.79
CA ARG A 151 6.61 -9.52 0.97
C ARG A 151 7.74 -10.44 1.45
N ARG A 152 7.42 -11.58 2.04
CA ARG A 152 8.39 -12.59 2.51
C ARG A 152 8.46 -13.78 1.57
N SER A 153 8.09 -13.58 0.30
CA SER A 153 8.18 -14.64 -0.70
C SER A 153 9.57 -15.25 -0.72
N PRO A 154 9.68 -16.58 -0.59
CA PRO A 154 10.93 -17.30 -0.74
C PRO A 154 11.27 -17.61 -2.20
N VAL A 155 10.66 -16.95 -3.16
CA VAL A 155 10.79 -17.25 -4.59
C VAL A 155 12.23 -17.18 -5.08
N ASP A 156 13.05 -16.28 -4.55
CA ASP A 156 14.47 -16.20 -4.94
C ASP A 156 15.26 -17.45 -4.52
N ASP A 157 14.98 -17.99 -3.31
CA ASP A 157 15.57 -19.25 -2.83
C ASP A 157 15.08 -20.43 -3.68
N TRP A 158 13.80 -20.47 -4.03
CA TRP A 158 13.24 -21.52 -4.88
C TRP A 158 13.80 -21.48 -6.29
N LEU A 159 13.96 -20.28 -6.87
CA LEU A 159 14.59 -20.09 -8.17
C LEU A 159 16.04 -20.53 -8.18
N ALA A 160 16.80 -20.19 -7.12
CA ALA A 160 18.19 -20.66 -6.98
C ALA A 160 18.30 -22.20 -6.92
N GLN A 161 17.36 -22.87 -6.21
CA GLN A 161 17.32 -24.34 -6.11
C GLN A 161 17.12 -25.03 -7.46
N ILE A 162 16.42 -24.42 -8.38
CA ILE A 162 16.19 -24.96 -9.75
C ILE A 162 17.22 -24.47 -10.77
N GLY A 163 18.27 -23.76 -10.32
CA GLY A 163 19.35 -23.25 -11.17
C GLY A 163 18.93 -22.06 -12.06
N ALA A 164 17.89 -21.34 -11.70
CA ALA A 164 17.52 -20.10 -12.35
C ALA A 164 18.54 -18.99 -12.01
N ARG A 165 18.66 -18.02 -12.89
CA ARG A 165 19.42 -16.81 -12.60
C ARG A 165 18.68 -15.93 -11.58
N PRO A 166 19.37 -15.00 -10.88
CA PRO A 166 18.74 -14.09 -9.93
C PRO A 166 17.66 -13.20 -10.57
N THR A 167 16.67 -12.85 -9.78
CA THR A 167 15.68 -11.83 -10.14
C THR A 167 16.28 -10.43 -10.15
N ALA A 168 15.68 -9.49 -10.87
CA ALA A 168 16.03 -8.08 -10.76
C ALA A 168 15.22 -7.48 -9.60
N THR A 169 15.90 -7.09 -8.51
CA THR A 169 15.25 -6.59 -7.30
C THR A 169 15.85 -5.26 -6.86
N TRP A 170 14.96 -4.30 -6.59
CA TRP A 170 15.30 -2.99 -6.04
C TRP A 170 14.78 -2.86 -4.62
N PHE A 171 15.51 -2.12 -3.81
CA PHE A 171 15.26 -1.92 -2.40
C PHE A 171 15.31 -0.43 -2.06
N ALA A 172 14.35 0.05 -1.24
CA ALA A 172 14.40 1.38 -0.64
C ALA A 172 13.92 1.33 0.81
N GLU A 173 14.56 2.12 1.68
CA GLU A 173 14.22 2.20 3.09
C GLU A 173 12.87 2.91 3.27
N CYS A 174 11.97 2.33 4.09
CA CYS A 174 10.75 3.01 4.55
C CYS A 174 11.01 3.90 5.77
N GLY A 175 11.83 3.42 6.69
CA GLY A 175 12.31 4.11 7.89
C GLY A 175 11.25 4.48 8.93
N ILE A 176 10.01 4.04 8.77
CA ILE A 176 8.88 4.37 9.64
C ILE A 176 8.45 3.10 10.42
N ALA A 177 8.10 3.27 11.68
CA ALA A 177 7.36 2.31 12.48
C ALA A 177 5.91 2.79 12.64
N TYR A 178 5.01 1.87 12.90
CA TYR A 178 3.59 2.15 13.06
C TYR A 178 3.11 1.62 14.39
N TYR A 179 2.27 2.40 15.06
CA TYR A 179 1.44 1.99 16.18
C TYR A 179 0.01 2.35 15.81
N SER A 180 -0.88 1.40 15.81
CA SER A 180 -2.26 1.62 15.39
C SER A 180 -3.24 1.01 16.37
N ARG A 181 -4.42 1.61 16.46
CA ARG A 181 -5.51 1.15 17.30
C ARG A 181 -6.83 1.43 16.63
N HIS A 182 -7.79 0.51 16.78
CA HIS A 182 -9.14 0.71 16.28
C HIS A 182 -10.06 1.17 17.41
N TYR A 183 -10.99 2.02 17.02
CA TYR A 183 -12.00 2.62 17.90
C TYR A 183 -13.37 2.46 17.28
N ARG A 184 -14.41 2.69 18.07
CA ARG A 184 -15.80 2.82 17.63
C ARG A 184 -16.35 4.15 18.11
N ILE A 185 -17.03 4.88 17.22
CA ILE A 185 -17.73 6.12 17.57
C ILE A 185 -18.90 5.74 18.50
N ARG A 186 -19.03 6.46 19.61
CA ARG A 186 -20.16 6.29 20.52
C ARG A 186 -21.45 6.67 19.84
N GLN A 187 -22.50 5.91 20.13
CA GLN A 187 -23.83 6.19 19.57
C GLN A 187 -24.30 7.61 19.98
N ALA A 188 -24.87 8.34 19.03
CA ALA A 188 -25.36 9.72 19.21
C ALA A 188 -24.29 10.74 19.65
N ALA A 189 -22.99 10.45 19.49
CA ALA A 189 -21.95 11.44 19.77
C ALA A 189 -21.96 12.55 18.70
N GLU A 190 -21.81 13.79 19.15
CA GLU A 190 -21.55 14.91 18.26
C GLU A 190 -20.10 14.82 17.79
N LEU A 191 -19.92 14.73 16.46
CA LEU A 191 -18.59 14.52 15.90
C LEU A 191 -17.81 15.83 15.82
N PRO A 192 -16.53 15.81 16.25
CA PRO A 192 -15.65 16.95 16.05
C PRO A 192 -15.44 17.24 14.56
N GLY A 193 -15.05 18.47 14.25
CA GLY A 193 -14.65 18.86 12.90
C GLY A 193 -13.54 17.96 12.36
N LEU A 194 -13.52 17.78 11.05
CA LEU A 194 -12.45 17.04 10.40
C LEU A 194 -11.19 17.92 10.24
N PRO A 195 -9.99 17.33 10.36
CA PRO A 195 -8.76 18.07 10.10
C PRO A 195 -8.67 18.48 8.62
N VAL A 196 -7.99 19.60 8.35
CA VAL A 196 -7.78 20.10 6.98
C VAL A 196 -7.18 19.02 6.06
N THR A 197 -6.19 18.28 6.55
CA THR A 197 -5.72 17.06 5.87
C THR A 197 -6.53 15.86 6.38
N ARG A 198 -7.51 15.43 5.64
CA ARG A 198 -8.56 14.47 6.07
C ARG A 198 -8.04 13.10 6.54
N THR A 199 -6.86 12.69 6.10
CA THR A 199 -6.34 11.33 6.36
C THR A 199 -5.08 11.34 7.22
N VAL A 200 -3.95 11.80 6.68
CA VAL A 200 -2.65 11.80 7.36
C VAL A 200 -2.20 13.22 7.63
N ILE A 201 -1.81 13.48 8.87
CA ILE A 201 -1.12 14.71 9.28
C ILE A 201 0.37 14.41 9.36
N ALA A 202 1.19 15.12 8.60
CA ALA A 202 2.63 15.11 8.79
C ALA A 202 2.97 16.14 9.87
N LEU A 203 3.52 15.64 10.96
CA LEU A 203 4.07 16.42 12.05
C LEU A 203 5.60 16.39 11.98
N ASP A 204 6.26 17.27 12.70
CA ASP A 204 7.71 17.40 12.62
C ASP A 204 8.46 16.13 13.06
N GLU A 205 7.96 15.42 14.07
CA GLU A 205 8.62 14.25 14.64
C GLU A 205 7.91 12.91 14.34
N PHE A 206 6.67 12.93 13.82
CA PHE A 206 5.93 11.71 13.46
C PHE A 206 4.79 12.01 12.49
N LEU A 207 4.19 10.96 11.92
CA LEU A 207 2.94 11.08 11.20
C LEU A 207 1.80 10.60 12.10
N ALA A 208 0.64 11.24 12.00
CA ALA A 208 -0.58 10.77 12.64
C ALA A 208 -1.69 10.62 11.59
N GLY A 209 -2.53 9.60 11.72
CA GLY A 209 -3.59 9.35 10.76
C GLY A 209 -4.88 8.90 11.41
N LYS A 210 -6.02 9.29 10.78
CA LYS A 210 -7.37 8.91 11.17
C LYS A 210 -8.20 8.57 9.94
N TRP A 211 -8.77 7.38 9.92
CA TRP A 211 -9.68 6.93 8.86
C TRP A 211 -10.94 6.33 9.46
N GLY A 212 -12.08 6.63 8.84
CA GLY A 212 -13.28 5.85 9.03
C GLY A 212 -13.09 4.42 8.52
N ALA A 213 -13.92 3.52 8.99
CA ALA A 213 -13.98 2.15 8.51
C ALA A 213 -15.41 1.64 8.54
N ASP A 214 -15.60 0.37 8.16
CA ASP A 214 -16.88 -0.30 8.18
C ASP A 214 -17.52 -0.31 9.58
N ASN A 215 -18.84 -0.28 9.62
CA ASN A 215 -19.66 -0.41 10.84
C ASN A 215 -19.31 0.60 11.96
N GLY A 216 -19.02 1.85 11.60
CA GLY A 216 -18.71 2.91 12.56
C GLY A 216 -17.37 2.75 13.27
N ALA A 217 -16.50 1.87 12.78
CA ALA A 217 -15.13 1.78 13.26
C ALA A 217 -14.30 2.97 12.76
N VAL A 218 -13.29 3.35 13.55
CA VAL A 218 -12.29 4.37 13.22
C VAL A 218 -10.91 3.78 13.50
N GLN A 219 -9.99 4.05 12.59
CA GLN A 219 -8.63 3.56 12.67
C GLN A 219 -7.70 4.75 12.92
N LEU A 220 -6.93 4.70 14.01
CA LEU A 220 -5.92 5.70 14.34
C LEU A 220 -4.52 5.11 14.23
N VAL A 221 -3.57 5.94 13.81
CA VAL A 221 -2.17 5.57 13.71
C VAL A 221 -1.25 6.68 14.18
N VAL A 222 -0.16 6.28 14.83
CA VAL A 222 1.03 7.08 15.11
C VAL A 222 2.19 6.41 14.37
N ALA A 223 2.86 7.15 13.50
CA ALA A 223 3.93 6.60 12.67
C ALA A 223 5.21 7.44 12.80
N PRO A 224 6.07 7.15 13.81
CA PRO A 224 7.34 7.80 14.04
C PRO A 224 8.44 7.23 13.14
N LEU A 225 9.58 7.91 13.14
CA LEU A 225 10.82 7.36 12.61
C LEU A 225 11.18 6.05 13.36
N ALA A 226 11.45 4.97 12.66
CA ALA A 226 11.75 3.66 13.28
C ALA A 226 13.00 3.69 14.18
N ALA A 227 13.95 4.58 13.87
CA ALA A 227 15.14 4.83 14.68
C ALA A 227 14.85 5.62 15.97
N ASP A 228 13.72 6.28 16.08
CA ASP A 228 13.32 7.02 17.27
C ASP A 228 12.77 6.10 18.35
N ARG A 229 13.67 5.68 19.24
CA ARG A 229 13.35 4.72 20.31
C ARG A 229 12.37 5.27 21.36
N ARG A 230 12.17 6.58 21.43
CA ARG A 230 11.22 7.20 22.39
C ARG A 230 9.81 6.67 22.18
N PHE A 231 9.41 6.44 20.94
CA PHE A 231 8.08 5.93 20.58
C PHE A 231 7.86 4.43 20.85
N ARG A 232 8.85 3.69 21.36
CA ARG A 232 8.63 2.29 21.73
C ARG A 232 7.61 2.10 22.84
N THR A 233 7.45 3.11 23.67
CA THR A 233 6.42 3.17 24.72
C THR A 233 5.01 3.29 24.16
N ALA A 234 4.83 3.82 22.95
CA ALA A 234 3.52 3.98 22.30
C ALA A 234 2.80 2.66 21.97
N ARG A 235 3.41 1.50 22.27
CA ARG A 235 2.70 0.20 22.32
C ARG A 235 1.74 0.10 23.50
N ASP A 236 1.97 0.89 24.55
CA ASP A 236 1.05 1.02 25.66
C ASP A 236 -0.17 1.85 25.24
N PRO A 237 -1.41 1.38 25.48
CA PRO A 237 -2.62 2.07 25.10
C PRO A 237 -2.80 3.46 25.73
N ALA A 238 -2.31 3.69 26.95
CA ALA A 238 -2.41 4.99 27.59
C ALA A 238 -1.44 5.98 26.94
N ILE A 239 -0.20 5.57 26.69
CA ILE A 239 0.82 6.38 26.03
C ILE A 239 0.42 6.67 24.57
N PHE A 240 -0.08 5.68 23.83
CA PHE A 240 -0.61 5.88 22.49
C PHE A 240 -1.69 6.97 22.46
N THR A 241 -2.62 6.90 23.40
CA THR A 241 -3.69 7.88 23.53
C THR A 241 -3.15 9.27 23.93
N ALA A 242 -2.19 9.32 24.86
CA ALA A 242 -1.55 10.56 25.28
C ALA A 242 -0.83 11.25 24.11
N VAL A 243 -0.09 10.49 23.28
CA VAL A 243 0.56 11.02 22.06
C VAL A 243 -0.46 11.60 21.10
N LEU A 244 -1.55 10.89 20.80
CA LEU A 244 -2.59 11.39 19.90
C LEU A 244 -3.31 12.63 20.45
N ARG A 245 -3.45 12.76 21.77
CA ARG A 245 -4.02 13.95 22.41
C ARG A 245 -3.14 15.20 22.24
N THR A 246 -1.85 15.06 21.97
CA THR A 246 -0.98 16.20 21.63
C THR A 246 -1.29 16.76 20.24
N VAL A 247 -2.01 16.04 19.39
CA VAL A 247 -2.40 16.47 18.05
C VAL A 247 -3.78 17.13 18.12
N PRO A 248 -3.88 18.47 18.03
CA PRO A 248 -5.16 19.17 18.25
C PRO A 248 -6.29 18.65 17.35
N ALA A 249 -5.98 18.29 16.13
CA ALA A 249 -6.94 17.76 15.15
C ALA A 249 -7.57 16.41 15.56
N TYR A 250 -6.98 15.68 16.51
CA TYR A 250 -7.48 14.37 16.96
C TYR A 250 -7.93 14.33 18.41
N ALA A 251 -7.56 15.33 19.23
CA ALA A 251 -7.87 15.36 20.65
C ALA A 251 -9.38 15.17 20.93
N GLY A 252 -10.23 15.97 20.29
CA GLY A 252 -11.69 15.87 20.47
C GLY A 252 -12.29 14.55 19.95
N TRP A 253 -11.68 13.92 18.95
CA TRP A 253 -12.14 12.61 18.48
C TRP A 253 -11.96 11.52 19.52
N LEU A 254 -10.89 11.57 20.33
CA LEU A 254 -10.66 10.60 21.39
C LEU A 254 -11.71 10.69 22.52
N ASP A 255 -12.43 11.82 22.62
CA ASP A 255 -13.48 12.02 23.62
C ASP A 255 -14.83 11.41 23.20
N VAL A 256 -15.01 11.10 21.90
CA VAL A 256 -16.27 10.58 21.34
C VAL A 256 -16.16 9.14 20.84
N MET A 257 -15.04 8.48 21.08
CA MET A 257 -14.76 7.12 20.62
C MET A 257 -14.30 6.22 21.77
N ASP A 258 -14.68 4.95 21.72
CA ASP A 258 -14.19 3.91 22.60
C ASP A 258 -13.22 2.99 21.86
N PRO A 259 -12.09 2.59 22.47
CA PRO A 259 -11.17 1.65 21.87
C PRO A 259 -11.80 0.26 21.76
N ILE A 260 -11.62 -0.40 20.62
CA ILE A 260 -12.11 -1.77 20.38
C ILE A 260 -10.99 -2.79 20.16
N THR A 261 -9.73 -2.33 20.18
CA THR A 261 -8.54 -3.20 20.09
C THR A 261 -7.44 -2.73 21.03
N ASP A 262 -6.43 -3.59 21.20
CA ASP A 262 -5.12 -3.17 21.70
C ASP A 262 -4.38 -2.33 20.65
N VAL A 263 -3.18 -1.85 21.02
CA VAL A 263 -2.27 -1.18 20.08
C VAL A 263 -1.47 -2.22 19.32
N PHE A 264 -1.50 -2.14 17.98
CA PHE A 264 -0.76 -3.03 17.08
C PHE A 264 0.51 -2.36 16.57
N PRO A 265 1.70 -2.75 17.04
CA PRO A 265 2.96 -2.26 16.49
C PRO A 265 3.30 -2.96 15.16
N MET A 266 3.87 -2.22 14.21
CA MET A 266 4.39 -2.76 12.96
C MET A 266 5.67 -2.01 12.58
N GLY A 267 6.69 -2.74 12.10
CA GLY A 267 7.97 -2.17 11.70
C GLY A 267 8.75 -3.11 10.80
N GLY A 268 9.99 -2.76 10.49
CA GLY A 268 10.85 -3.54 9.59
C GLY A 268 10.30 -3.59 8.17
N LEU A 269 9.76 -2.46 7.69
CA LEU A 269 9.19 -2.33 6.36
C LEU A 269 10.24 -1.79 5.39
N HIS A 270 10.21 -2.31 4.17
CA HIS A 270 10.99 -1.83 3.05
C HIS A 270 10.10 -1.70 1.82
N ASN A 271 10.39 -0.71 0.99
CA ASN A 271 9.88 -0.69 -0.37
C ASN A 271 10.72 -1.65 -1.21
N THR A 272 10.07 -2.59 -1.87
CA THR A 272 10.75 -3.54 -2.76
C THR A 272 10.03 -3.61 -4.10
N LEU A 273 10.80 -3.77 -5.16
CA LEU A 273 10.26 -4.11 -6.49
C LEU A 273 11.09 -5.27 -7.02
N ARG A 274 10.42 -6.39 -7.36
CA ARG A 274 11.04 -7.58 -7.95
C ARG A 274 10.48 -7.82 -9.34
N ARG A 275 11.36 -8.11 -10.29
CA ARG A 275 10.99 -8.50 -11.66
C ARG A 275 11.55 -9.88 -11.96
N LEU A 276 10.70 -10.75 -12.53
CA LEU A 276 11.06 -12.10 -12.96
C LEU A 276 11.63 -12.14 -14.39
N VAL A 277 11.95 -11.00 -14.94
CA VAL A 277 12.68 -10.81 -16.20
C VAL A 277 13.95 -10.01 -15.88
N ALA A 278 15.09 -10.53 -16.28
CA ALA A 278 16.39 -9.88 -16.15
C ALA A 278 17.07 -9.89 -17.53
N ASP A 279 17.72 -8.79 -17.91
CA ASP A 279 18.40 -8.63 -19.20
C ASP A 279 17.51 -9.02 -20.41
N GLY A 280 16.23 -8.64 -20.36
CA GLY A 280 15.26 -8.88 -21.42
C GLY A 280 14.79 -10.33 -21.58
N SER A 281 15.09 -11.22 -20.61
CA SER A 281 14.75 -12.64 -20.70
C SER A 281 14.13 -13.13 -19.38
N PRO A 282 13.12 -14.00 -19.36
CA PRO A 282 12.58 -14.57 -18.13
C PRO A 282 13.64 -15.30 -17.31
N VAL A 283 13.60 -15.19 -15.98
CA VAL A 283 14.46 -15.99 -15.08
C VAL A 283 13.99 -17.44 -14.99
N ALA A 284 12.68 -17.64 -15.13
CA ALA A 284 12.02 -18.93 -15.29
C ALA A 284 10.74 -18.70 -16.11
N THR A 285 10.24 -19.77 -16.75
CA THR A 285 8.91 -19.80 -17.37
C THR A 285 7.98 -20.70 -16.57
N GLY A 286 6.65 -20.62 -16.74
CA GLY A 286 5.68 -21.36 -15.92
C GLY A 286 5.58 -20.85 -14.46
N LEU A 287 6.21 -19.73 -14.16
CA LEU A 287 6.14 -19.04 -12.86
C LEU A 287 5.89 -17.55 -13.09
N LEU A 288 4.86 -17.01 -12.46
CA LEU A 288 4.56 -15.57 -12.40
C LEU A 288 4.42 -15.15 -10.93
N ALA A 289 4.43 -13.86 -10.67
CA ALA A 289 4.25 -13.30 -9.33
C ALA A 289 3.29 -12.12 -9.37
N ILE A 290 2.54 -11.89 -8.27
CA ILE A 290 1.61 -10.77 -8.12
C ILE A 290 1.66 -10.22 -6.68
N GLY A 291 1.09 -9.04 -6.46
CA GLY A 291 0.95 -8.42 -5.15
C GLY A 291 2.30 -8.10 -4.49
N ASP A 292 2.38 -8.30 -3.17
CA ASP A 292 3.59 -7.98 -2.39
C ASP A 292 4.80 -8.88 -2.73
N SER A 293 4.60 -9.98 -3.46
CA SER A 293 5.70 -10.79 -4.03
C SER A 293 6.44 -10.05 -5.15
N VAL A 294 5.74 -9.14 -5.84
CA VAL A 294 6.30 -8.25 -6.87
C VAL A 294 6.69 -6.91 -6.29
N CYS A 295 5.77 -6.25 -5.59
CA CYS A 295 6.00 -4.90 -5.09
C CYS A 295 5.42 -4.71 -3.70
N THR A 296 6.29 -4.46 -2.74
CA THR A 296 5.91 -3.99 -1.41
C THR A 296 6.17 -2.51 -1.30
N THR A 297 5.21 -1.76 -0.79
CA THR A 297 5.36 -0.33 -0.54
C THR A 297 5.08 0.02 0.93
N ASN A 298 5.67 1.10 1.39
CA ASN A 298 5.35 1.71 2.67
C ASN A 298 3.84 2.00 2.75
N PRO A 299 3.15 1.59 3.83
CA PRO A 299 1.70 1.79 3.98
C PRO A 299 1.21 3.23 3.99
N THR A 300 2.09 4.23 4.13
CA THR A 300 1.70 5.66 4.27
C THR A 300 0.79 6.20 3.17
N LEU A 301 0.83 5.61 1.97
CA LEU A 301 -0.01 6.02 0.83
C LEU A 301 -1.10 4.99 0.49
N GLY A 302 -1.21 3.88 1.23
CA GLY A 302 -2.28 2.89 1.07
C GLY A 302 -2.27 2.10 -0.25
N ARG A 303 -1.16 2.02 -0.96
CA ARG A 303 -1.06 1.49 -2.34
C ARG A 303 -1.12 -0.03 -2.46
N GLY A 304 -0.71 -0.76 -1.42
CA GLY A 304 -0.45 -2.22 -1.51
C GLY A 304 -1.61 -3.04 -2.06
N LEU A 305 -2.85 -2.79 -1.59
CA LEU A 305 -4.02 -3.54 -2.07
C LEU A 305 -4.37 -3.22 -3.53
N ALA A 306 -4.23 -1.95 -3.92
CA ALA A 306 -4.47 -1.54 -5.31
C ALA A 306 -3.43 -2.14 -6.26
N LEU A 307 -2.14 -2.15 -5.87
CA LEU A 307 -1.07 -2.82 -6.65
C LEU A 307 -1.32 -4.32 -6.77
N ALA A 308 -1.76 -4.98 -5.69
CA ALA A 308 -2.05 -6.41 -5.71
C ALA A 308 -3.21 -6.74 -6.66
N LEU A 309 -4.29 -5.97 -6.62
CA LEU A 309 -5.46 -6.20 -7.49
C LEU A 309 -5.15 -5.82 -8.95
N THR A 310 -4.37 -4.76 -9.19
CA THR A 310 -3.88 -4.44 -10.53
C THR A 310 -3.07 -5.59 -11.11
N GLY A 311 -2.11 -6.14 -10.35
CA GLY A 311 -1.33 -7.29 -10.81
C GLY A 311 -2.17 -8.55 -11.05
N ALA A 312 -3.26 -8.76 -10.30
CA ALA A 312 -4.18 -9.87 -10.53
C ALA A 312 -5.02 -9.67 -11.80
N ALA A 313 -5.47 -8.43 -12.09
CA ALA A 313 -6.16 -8.10 -13.33
C ALA A 313 -5.23 -8.25 -14.54
N ASP A 314 -4.02 -7.69 -14.46
CA ASP A 314 -2.99 -7.82 -15.50
C ASP A 314 -2.65 -9.29 -15.81
N LEU A 315 -2.59 -10.14 -14.77
CA LEU A 315 -2.39 -11.58 -14.92
C LEU A 315 -3.55 -12.24 -15.69
N ALA A 316 -4.79 -11.94 -15.32
CA ALA A 316 -5.96 -12.51 -15.97
C ALA A 316 -6.01 -12.12 -17.47
N ASP A 317 -5.74 -10.85 -17.77
CA ASP A 317 -5.71 -10.36 -19.15
C ASP A 317 -4.54 -10.96 -19.96
N THR A 318 -3.37 -11.11 -19.33
CA THR A 318 -2.20 -11.77 -19.95
C THR A 318 -2.49 -13.22 -20.32
N LEU A 319 -3.11 -13.98 -19.42
CA LEU A 319 -3.47 -15.39 -19.70
C LEU A 319 -4.50 -15.50 -20.82
N ALA A 320 -5.45 -14.57 -20.88
CA ALA A 320 -6.46 -14.55 -21.95
C ALA A 320 -5.85 -14.18 -23.33
N GLU A 321 -4.85 -13.28 -23.34
CA GLU A 321 -4.24 -12.78 -24.58
C GLU A 321 -3.23 -13.76 -25.19
N TYR A 322 -2.38 -14.39 -24.34
CA TYR A 322 -1.22 -15.18 -24.83
C TYR A 322 -1.43 -16.71 -24.76
N GLY A 323 -2.61 -17.19 -24.34
CA GLY A 323 -2.93 -18.61 -24.34
C GLY A 323 -1.90 -19.46 -23.56
N ASP A 324 -1.34 -20.49 -24.19
CA ASP A 324 -0.41 -21.44 -23.54
C ASP A 324 1.08 -21.11 -23.78
N ASP A 325 1.44 -19.84 -24.01
CA ASP A 325 2.85 -19.43 -24.18
C ASP A 325 3.46 -18.89 -22.88
N PRO A 326 4.21 -19.71 -22.09
CA PRO A 326 4.75 -19.31 -20.80
C PRO A 326 5.86 -18.25 -20.92
N ALA A 327 6.55 -18.15 -22.05
CA ALA A 327 7.55 -17.11 -22.27
C ALA A 327 6.88 -15.76 -22.56
N ALA A 328 5.83 -15.77 -23.38
CA ALA A 328 5.02 -14.59 -23.64
C ALA A 328 4.36 -14.08 -22.36
N HIS A 329 3.81 -14.95 -21.52
CA HIS A 329 3.27 -14.59 -20.20
C HIS A 329 4.30 -13.83 -19.34
N ALA A 330 5.50 -14.37 -19.20
CA ALA A 330 6.54 -13.74 -18.37
C ALA A 330 6.94 -12.35 -18.90
N LEU A 331 7.11 -12.22 -20.20
CA LEU A 331 7.49 -10.94 -20.83
C LEU A 331 6.34 -9.93 -20.82
N ALA A 332 5.09 -10.36 -20.98
CA ALA A 332 3.92 -9.49 -20.91
C ALA A 332 3.74 -8.96 -19.50
N MET A 333 3.74 -9.83 -18.49
CA MET A 333 3.63 -9.44 -17.09
C MET A 333 4.77 -8.49 -16.67
N ASP A 334 5.99 -8.69 -17.16
CA ASP A 334 7.10 -7.78 -16.87
C ASP A 334 6.88 -6.38 -17.46
N ARG A 335 6.34 -6.27 -18.68
CA ARG A 335 5.94 -4.98 -19.28
C ARG A 335 4.85 -4.29 -18.46
N LEU A 336 3.85 -5.05 -17.99
CA LEU A 336 2.74 -4.53 -17.17
C LEU A 336 3.24 -4.09 -15.79
N VAL A 337 4.15 -4.82 -15.16
CA VAL A 337 4.81 -4.38 -13.92
C VAL A 337 5.58 -3.08 -14.14
N ALA A 338 6.27 -2.93 -15.27
CA ALA A 338 6.98 -1.69 -15.59
C ALA A 338 6.04 -0.50 -15.82
N ALA A 339 4.86 -0.73 -16.39
CA ALA A 339 3.87 0.31 -16.68
C ALA A 339 2.98 0.64 -15.47
N HIS A 340 2.47 -0.36 -14.76
CA HIS A 340 1.40 -0.19 -13.78
C HIS A 340 1.89 -0.23 -12.32
N VAL A 341 3.09 -0.77 -12.05
CA VAL A 341 3.61 -0.96 -10.68
C VAL A 341 4.85 -0.11 -10.41
N ALA A 342 5.83 -0.18 -11.28
CA ALA A 342 7.12 0.48 -11.07
C ALA A 342 7.04 2.00 -10.86
N PRO A 343 6.17 2.77 -11.55
CA PRO A 343 6.03 4.20 -11.31
C PRO A 343 5.60 4.54 -9.88
N PHE A 344 4.71 3.73 -9.29
CA PHE A 344 4.24 3.92 -7.90
C PHE A 344 5.27 3.48 -6.87
N TYR A 345 6.07 2.45 -7.16
CA TYR A 345 7.23 2.09 -6.33
C TYR A 345 8.27 3.22 -6.30
N GLN A 346 8.63 3.77 -7.45
CA GLN A 346 9.62 4.85 -7.58
C GLN A 346 9.16 6.10 -6.83
N ASP A 347 7.90 6.48 -6.99
CA ASP A 347 7.29 7.61 -6.30
C ASP A 347 7.29 7.40 -4.76
N GLN A 348 6.88 6.21 -4.30
CA GLN A 348 6.90 5.88 -2.87
C GLN A 348 8.32 5.95 -2.29
N ALA A 349 9.29 5.38 -2.99
CA ALA A 349 10.69 5.38 -2.55
C ALA A 349 11.25 6.82 -2.46
N ALA A 350 10.92 7.68 -3.41
CA ALA A 350 11.33 9.08 -3.42
C ALA A 350 10.68 9.89 -2.28
N ILE A 351 9.36 9.70 -2.05
CA ILE A 351 8.63 10.34 -0.95
C ILE A 351 9.21 9.90 0.40
N ASP A 352 9.48 8.60 0.57
CA ASP A 352 10.05 8.07 1.81
C ASP A 352 11.45 8.60 2.07
N ALA A 353 12.32 8.64 1.07
CA ALA A 353 13.67 9.19 1.19
C ALA A 353 13.66 10.66 1.63
N ALA A 354 12.81 11.49 1.01
CA ALA A 354 12.67 12.90 1.36
C ALA A 354 12.15 13.09 2.78
N ARG A 355 11.12 12.30 3.18
CA ARG A 355 10.56 12.33 4.52
C ARG A 355 11.58 11.90 5.57
N LEU A 356 12.30 10.80 5.33
CA LEU A 356 13.33 10.31 6.24
C LEU A 356 14.41 11.35 6.49
N ALA A 357 14.91 12.00 5.44
CA ALA A 357 15.93 13.02 5.55
C ALA A 357 15.43 14.20 6.40
N MET A 358 14.18 14.66 6.19
CA MET A 358 13.60 15.75 6.96
C MET A 358 13.38 15.37 8.42
N MET A 359 12.83 14.18 8.70
CA MET A 359 12.62 13.73 10.08
C MET A 359 13.94 13.52 10.83
N ARG A 360 14.98 12.99 10.18
CA ARG A 360 16.31 12.85 10.76
C ARG A 360 16.94 14.20 11.07
N HIS A 361 16.76 15.17 10.18
CA HIS A 361 17.16 16.56 10.46
C HIS A 361 16.48 17.10 11.71
N THR A 362 15.16 17.00 11.78
CA THR A 362 14.37 17.55 12.89
C THR A 362 14.65 16.84 14.23
N ILE A 363 14.76 15.51 14.22
CA ILE A 363 14.85 14.71 15.45
C ILE A 363 16.30 14.61 15.96
N PHE A 364 17.25 14.41 15.04
CA PHE A 364 18.65 14.10 15.39
C PHE A 364 19.64 15.21 15.02
N GLY A 365 19.20 16.30 14.38
CA GLY A 365 20.06 17.39 13.96
C GLY A 365 20.98 17.04 12.79
N GLU A 366 20.62 16.02 11.99
CA GLU A 366 21.35 15.72 10.75
C GLU A 366 21.23 16.88 9.74
N PRO A 367 22.14 16.98 8.73
CA PRO A 367 22.04 18.02 7.71
C PRO A 367 20.65 18.08 7.05
N ALA A 368 20.13 19.29 6.86
CA ALA A 368 18.86 19.46 6.17
C ALA A 368 18.95 18.95 4.72
N PRO A 369 17.94 18.25 4.21
CA PRO A 369 17.93 17.86 2.81
C PRO A 369 17.92 19.11 1.91
N PRO A 370 18.58 19.05 0.75
CA PRO A 370 18.54 20.16 -0.20
C PRO A 370 17.10 20.41 -0.65
N PRO A 371 16.73 21.68 -0.92
CA PRO A 371 15.42 21.98 -1.49
C PRO A 371 15.25 21.24 -2.83
N PRO A 372 14.04 20.79 -3.18
CA PRO A 372 13.80 20.11 -4.43
C PRO A 372 14.15 21.03 -5.62
N ALA A 373 15.17 20.63 -6.38
CA ALA A 373 15.65 21.39 -7.54
C ALA A 373 14.78 21.06 -8.77
N VAL A 374 13.58 21.64 -8.91
CA VAL A 374 12.79 21.36 -10.11
C VAL A 374 11.95 22.56 -10.58
N ALA A 375 12.28 23.06 -11.78
CA ALA A 375 11.55 24.16 -12.40
C ALA A 375 10.20 23.72 -13.02
N ASP A 376 10.06 22.49 -13.51
CA ASP A 376 8.93 22.08 -14.37
C ASP A 376 8.01 21.01 -13.77
N ARG A 377 8.16 20.72 -12.48
CA ARG A 377 7.33 19.75 -11.78
C ARG A 377 7.06 20.17 -10.34
N VAL A 378 6.07 19.57 -9.73
CA VAL A 378 5.79 19.66 -8.30
C VAL A 378 6.14 18.35 -7.59
N SER A 379 6.28 18.38 -6.27
CA SER A 379 6.51 17.21 -5.45
C SER A 379 5.23 16.81 -4.70
N TYR A 380 5.18 15.56 -4.21
CA TYR A 380 4.06 15.08 -3.40
C TYR A 380 3.76 15.95 -2.17
N PRO A 381 4.76 16.39 -1.35
CA PRO A 381 4.49 17.30 -0.24
C PRO A 381 3.89 18.65 -0.67
N GLN A 382 4.40 19.23 -1.76
CA GLN A 382 3.88 20.49 -2.31
C GLN A 382 2.42 20.33 -2.75
N LEU A 383 2.13 19.29 -3.51
CA LEU A 383 0.78 18.99 -3.99
C LEU A 383 -0.20 18.76 -2.82
N ARG A 384 0.24 18.05 -1.77
CA ARG A 384 -0.57 17.81 -0.59
C ARG A 384 -0.92 19.10 0.17
N VAL A 385 0.02 20.04 0.29
CA VAL A 385 -0.24 21.33 0.94
C VAL A 385 -1.14 22.20 0.06
N ALA A 386 -0.81 22.32 -1.23
CA ALA A 386 -1.62 23.10 -2.17
C ALA A 386 -3.04 22.58 -2.30
N GLY A 387 -3.23 21.27 -2.25
CA GLY A 387 -4.55 20.62 -2.27
C GLY A 387 -5.45 20.97 -1.08
N CYS A 388 -4.90 21.62 -0.04
CA CYS A 388 -5.74 22.20 1.03
C CYS A 388 -6.41 23.51 0.63
N TYR A 389 -5.98 24.15 -0.45
CA TYR A 389 -6.40 25.50 -0.83
C TYR A 389 -6.87 25.60 -2.30
N ASP A 390 -6.35 24.76 -3.17
CA ASP A 390 -6.65 24.78 -4.62
C ASP A 390 -7.37 23.49 -5.05
N PRO A 391 -8.52 23.59 -5.76
CA PRO A 391 -9.33 22.44 -6.17
C PRO A 391 -8.70 21.59 -7.26
N VAL A 392 -7.78 22.13 -8.09
CA VAL A 392 -7.03 21.36 -9.09
C VAL A 392 -5.94 20.56 -8.41
N ALA A 393 -5.16 21.20 -7.53
CA ALA A 393 -4.14 20.52 -6.72
C ALA A 393 -4.75 19.44 -5.81
N PHE A 394 -5.94 19.68 -5.24
CA PHE A 394 -6.68 18.69 -4.45
C PHE A 394 -7.01 17.43 -5.27
N ARG A 395 -7.58 17.59 -6.46
CA ARG A 395 -7.91 16.46 -7.34
C ARG A 395 -6.67 15.74 -7.84
N ALA A 396 -5.63 16.48 -8.18
CA ALA A 396 -4.33 15.91 -8.57
C ALA A 396 -3.72 15.08 -7.44
N PHE A 397 -3.80 15.54 -6.20
CA PHE A 397 -3.40 14.78 -5.01
C PHE A 397 -4.18 13.45 -4.89
N TRP A 398 -5.51 13.48 -5.05
CA TRP A 398 -6.34 12.27 -5.00
C TRP A 398 -6.15 11.36 -6.21
N THR A 399 -5.81 11.90 -7.38
CA THR A 399 -5.45 11.12 -8.58
C THR A 399 -4.21 10.25 -8.32
N ILE A 400 -3.17 10.81 -7.69
CA ILE A 400 -1.96 10.07 -7.33
C ILE A 400 -2.23 9.06 -6.21
N ASN A 401 -2.89 9.49 -5.12
CA ASN A 401 -3.22 8.60 -4.02
C ASN A 401 -4.18 7.48 -4.44
N GLY A 402 -5.14 7.81 -5.27
CA GLY A 402 -6.09 6.87 -5.86
C GLY A 402 -5.47 5.90 -6.85
N MET A 403 -4.23 6.13 -7.27
CA MET A 403 -3.53 5.36 -8.32
C MET A 403 -4.26 5.37 -9.67
N VAL A 404 -4.97 6.47 -9.99
CA VAL A 404 -5.76 6.60 -11.21
C VAL A 404 -4.88 6.98 -12.41
N ARG A 405 -3.82 7.74 -12.17
CA ARG A 405 -2.78 8.09 -13.18
C ARG A 405 -1.39 7.91 -12.59
N PRO A 406 -0.38 7.60 -13.44
CA PRO A 406 1.01 7.53 -13.01
C PRO A 406 1.48 8.85 -12.36
N PRO A 407 2.21 8.80 -11.24
CA PRO A 407 2.57 10.01 -10.47
C PRO A 407 3.34 11.05 -11.30
N ASN A 408 4.26 10.61 -12.17
CA ASN A 408 5.06 11.53 -12.97
C ASN A 408 4.22 12.37 -13.93
N GLU A 409 3.17 11.80 -14.52
CA GLU A 409 2.26 12.53 -15.41
C GLU A 409 1.52 13.65 -14.68
N VAL A 410 1.14 13.41 -13.43
CA VAL A 410 0.43 14.39 -12.61
C VAL A 410 1.38 15.48 -12.13
N TYR A 411 2.59 15.10 -11.68
CA TYR A 411 3.57 16.07 -11.18
C TYR A 411 4.09 17.03 -12.26
N THR A 412 4.05 16.63 -13.53
CA THR A 412 4.51 17.46 -14.66
C THR A 412 3.37 18.08 -15.45
N ASP A 413 2.12 17.85 -15.08
CA ASP A 413 0.95 18.46 -15.70
C ASP A 413 1.03 20.00 -15.54
N PRO A 414 1.06 20.79 -16.64
CA PRO A 414 1.28 22.24 -16.56
C PRO A 414 0.24 22.97 -15.70
N GLN A 415 -1.03 22.53 -15.73
CA GLN A 415 -2.09 23.12 -14.93
C GLN A 415 -1.89 22.81 -13.45
N VAL A 416 -1.56 21.55 -13.12
CA VAL A 416 -1.27 21.14 -11.73
C VAL A 416 -0.06 21.90 -11.18
N VAL A 417 1.00 22.05 -11.97
CA VAL A 417 2.19 22.80 -11.58
C VAL A 417 1.86 24.26 -11.31
N ALA A 418 1.12 24.92 -12.21
CA ALA A 418 0.75 26.32 -12.06
C ALA A 418 -0.13 26.54 -10.80
N CYS A 419 -1.23 25.80 -10.67
CA CYS A 419 -2.15 25.93 -9.53
C CYS A 419 -1.46 25.60 -8.19
N THR A 420 -0.62 24.56 -8.17
CA THR A 420 0.14 24.21 -6.94
C THR A 420 1.08 25.34 -6.52
N ARG A 421 1.82 25.93 -7.45
CA ARG A 421 2.75 27.02 -7.15
C ARG A 421 2.03 28.28 -6.68
N ASP A 422 0.93 28.61 -7.33
CA ASP A 422 0.12 29.76 -6.98
C ASP A 422 -0.43 29.60 -5.54
N ALA A 423 -1.03 28.47 -5.22
CA ALA A 423 -1.50 28.16 -3.87
C ALA A 423 -0.39 28.24 -2.82
N LEU A 424 0.80 27.68 -3.10
CA LEU A 424 1.93 27.75 -2.18
C LEU A 424 2.50 29.15 -2.01
N SER A 425 2.46 29.98 -3.05
CA SER A 425 2.89 31.38 -2.97
C SER A 425 1.99 32.22 -2.08
N GLN A 426 0.69 31.91 -2.05
CA GLN A 426 -0.31 32.62 -1.25
C GLN A 426 -0.41 32.13 0.19
N HIS A 427 -0.25 30.81 0.43
CA HIS A 427 -0.53 30.16 1.70
C HIS A 427 0.72 29.58 2.40
N GLY A 428 1.88 29.61 1.74
CA GLY A 428 3.11 28.99 2.23
C GLY A 428 3.20 27.49 1.93
N SER A 429 4.37 26.91 2.21
CA SER A 429 4.69 25.51 1.93
C SER A 429 4.55 24.58 3.15
N GLY A 430 4.25 25.12 4.32
CA GLY A 430 4.07 24.36 5.55
C GLY A 430 2.68 23.68 5.63
N PRO A 431 2.55 22.56 6.34
CA PRO A 431 1.25 21.93 6.55
C PRO A 431 0.33 22.87 7.37
N PRO A 432 -0.94 23.04 6.97
CA PRO A 432 -1.88 23.94 7.66
C PRO A 432 -2.47 23.27 8.92
N VAL A 433 -1.61 22.73 9.77
CA VAL A 433 -2.00 21.99 10.98
C VAL A 433 -1.14 22.43 12.16
N ALA A 434 -1.79 22.58 13.31
CA ALA A 434 -1.08 22.87 14.55
C ALA A 434 -0.18 21.69 14.95
N GLN A 435 1.07 22.00 15.26
CA GLN A 435 2.09 21.04 15.69
C GLN A 435 2.10 20.93 17.22
N PRO A 436 2.26 19.73 17.79
CA PRO A 436 2.61 19.61 19.20
C PRO A 436 4.01 20.16 19.43
N THR A 437 4.21 20.82 20.57
CA THR A 437 5.57 21.16 20.98
C THR A 437 6.35 19.90 21.36
N ARG A 438 7.69 19.94 21.21
CA ARG A 438 8.55 18.83 21.64
C ARG A 438 8.36 18.49 23.13
N ALA A 439 8.13 19.50 23.99
CA ALA A 439 7.87 19.29 25.42
C ALA A 439 6.57 18.52 25.66
N GLN A 440 5.48 18.86 24.95
CA GLN A 440 4.20 18.15 25.03
C GLN A 440 4.35 16.70 24.57
N LEU A 441 5.06 16.46 23.45
CA LEU A 441 5.31 15.13 22.94
C LEU A 441 6.12 14.28 23.93
N LEU A 442 7.21 14.82 24.47
CA LEU A 442 8.05 14.11 25.46
C LEU A 442 7.27 13.79 26.74
N ALA A 443 6.44 14.70 27.23
CA ALA A 443 5.57 14.45 28.37
C ALA A 443 4.58 13.30 28.09
N ALA A 444 3.96 13.28 26.90
CA ALA A 444 3.04 12.23 26.49
C ALA A 444 3.71 10.86 26.35
N LEU A 445 4.97 10.80 25.90
CA LEU A 445 5.74 9.55 25.76
C LEU A 445 6.27 9.03 27.10
N ALA A 446 6.26 9.83 28.16
CA ALA A 446 6.70 9.49 29.50
C ALA A 446 5.54 9.19 30.46
N ALA A 447 4.29 9.41 30.02
CA ALA A 447 3.08 9.20 30.84
C ALA A 447 2.78 7.69 31.01
#